data_f2452ab2ee8b1f8aacf535180459502e
#
_entry.id   f2452ab2ee8b1f8aacf535180459502e
#
_cell.length_a   1.000
_cell.length_b   1.000
_cell.length_c   1.000
_cell.angle_alpha   90.00
_cell.angle_beta   90.00
_cell.angle_gamma   90.00
#
_symmetry.space_group_name_H-M   'P 1'
#
loop_
_entity.id
_entity.type
_entity.pdbx_description
1 polymer ?
#
loop_
_entity_poly.entity_id
_entity_poly.type
_entity_poly.pdbx_seq_one_letter_code
_entity_poly.pdbx_strand_id
1 'polypeptide(L)'
;CQRLGIVVEELREGYARVTKTVGPEDLNPVGVPHGGVYFSMADTASGSAMASHGYLAVTVNADYNFLRSAQLGDVLTAEAQESKHGRTLSVFDVRITNQDGTLLGTGIFTFYKLDRKIEV
;
A
#
# COMPACT_ATOMS: atom_id res chain seq x y z
N CYS A 1 9.12 -1.18 2.73
CA CYS A 1 10.10 -2.07 2.12
C CYS A 1 11.28 -1.29 1.57
N GLN A 2 12.42 -1.40 2.22
CA GLN A 2 13.64 -0.66 1.85
C GLN A 2 14.10 -0.99 0.43
N ARG A 3 13.89 -2.24 0.02
CA ARG A 3 14.33 -2.74 -1.28
C ARG A 3 13.72 -1.98 -2.45
N LEU A 4 12.47 -1.54 -2.30
CA LEU A 4 11.76 -0.78 -3.31
C LEU A 4 11.77 0.72 -3.02
N GLY A 5 12.46 1.14 -1.96
CA GLY A 5 12.48 2.55 -1.58
C GLY A 5 11.18 3.04 -0.96
N ILE A 6 10.36 2.12 -0.47
CA ILE A 6 9.10 2.46 0.19
C ILE A 6 9.36 2.73 1.66
N VAL A 7 8.91 3.88 2.14
CA VAL A 7 9.12 4.31 3.52
C VAL A 7 7.78 4.42 4.22
N VAL A 8 7.68 3.82 5.41
CA VAL A 8 6.49 3.96 6.25
C VAL A 8 6.60 5.27 7.00
N GLU A 9 5.72 6.22 6.66
CA GLU A 9 5.75 7.57 7.25
C GLU A 9 4.87 7.69 8.49
N GLU A 10 3.76 6.98 8.51
CA GLU A 10 2.82 7.02 9.63
C GLU A 10 2.16 5.66 9.79
N LEU A 11 2.03 5.23 11.04
CA LEU A 11 1.37 3.97 11.39
C LEU A 11 0.56 4.18 12.65
N ARG A 12 -0.72 3.88 12.58
CA ARG A 12 -1.61 3.83 13.74
C ARG A 12 -2.55 2.65 13.57
N GLU A 13 -3.32 2.36 14.59
CA GLU A 13 -4.21 1.22 14.53
C GLU A 13 -5.18 1.34 13.36
N GLY A 14 -5.11 0.40 12.43
CA GLY A 14 -5.97 0.35 11.25
C GLY A 14 -5.64 1.36 10.16
N TYR A 15 -4.49 2.04 10.24
CA TYR A 15 -4.08 3.05 9.26
C TYR A 15 -2.58 3.02 9.03
N ALA A 16 -2.18 3.21 7.78
CA ALA A 16 -0.77 3.41 7.46
C ALA A 16 -0.63 4.32 6.25
N ARG A 17 0.45 5.08 6.23
CA ARG A 17 0.82 5.93 5.10
C ARG A 17 2.26 5.64 4.74
N VAL A 18 2.49 5.31 3.49
CA VAL A 18 3.84 5.04 2.98
C VAL A 18 4.12 5.94 1.79
N THR A 19 5.39 6.24 1.58
CA THR A 19 5.82 7.10 0.48
C THR A 19 6.94 6.45 -0.31
N LYS A 20 7.09 6.88 -1.56
CA LYS A 20 8.16 6.47 -2.45
C LYS A 20 8.38 7.54 -3.51
N THR A 21 9.65 7.86 -3.78
CA THR A 21 10.00 8.69 -4.91
C THR A 21 10.26 7.79 -6.12
N VAL A 22 9.66 8.13 -7.26
CA VAL A 22 9.83 7.35 -8.48
C VAL A 22 11.23 7.55 -9.00
N GLY A 23 12.01 6.47 -9.06
CA GLY A 23 13.37 6.46 -9.59
C GLY A 23 13.43 5.80 -10.96
N PRO A 24 14.60 5.91 -11.65
CA PRO A 24 14.76 5.31 -12.99
C PRO A 24 14.51 3.79 -12.98
N GLU A 25 14.84 3.10 -11.90
CA GLU A 25 14.68 1.67 -11.77
C GLU A 25 13.21 1.24 -11.69
N ASP A 26 12.31 2.18 -11.46
CA ASP A 26 10.88 1.90 -11.36
C ASP A 26 10.18 1.93 -12.71
N LEU A 27 10.86 2.44 -13.75
CA LEU A 27 10.24 2.70 -15.04
C LEU A 27 10.22 1.46 -15.94
N ASN A 28 9.15 1.35 -16.71
CA ASN A 28 9.04 0.34 -17.76
C ASN A 28 9.65 0.90 -19.08
N PRO A 29 9.68 0.12 -20.17
CA PRO A 29 10.28 0.59 -21.42
C PRO A 29 9.64 1.83 -22.04
N VAL A 30 8.38 2.15 -21.69
CA VAL A 30 7.74 3.37 -22.22
C VAL A 30 7.94 4.58 -21.30
N GLY A 31 8.72 4.44 -20.21
CA GLY A 31 9.11 5.57 -19.39
C GLY A 31 8.13 5.94 -18.27
N VAL A 32 7.22 5.05 -17.93
CA VAL A 32 6.31 5.23 -16.77
C VAL A 32 6.52 4.09 -15.78
N PRO A 33 6.17 4.29 -14.49
CA PRO A 33 6.39 3.24 -13.50
C PRO A 33 5.63 1.96 -13.83
N HIS A 34 6.26 0.83 -13.52
CA HIS A 34 5.58 -0.47 -13.60
C HIS A 34 4.36 -0.48 -12.68
N GLY A 35 3.32 -1.19 -13.12
CA GLY A 35 2.13 -1.37 -12.28
C GLY A 35 2.46 -2.01 -10.94
N GLY A 36 3.50 -2.85 -10.90
CA GLY A 36 3.95 -3.48 -9.66
C GLY A 36 4.42 -2.49 -8.59
N VAL A 37 4.89 -1.31 -8.99
CA VAL A 37 5.29 -0.28 -8.04
C VAL A 37 4.08 0.17 -7.22
N TYR A 38 2.97 0.50 -7.89
CA TYR A 38 1.74 0.92 -7.22
C TYR A 38 1.18 -0.19 -6.34
N PHE A 39 1.14 -1.40 -6.88
CA PHE A 39 0.62 -2.54 -6.15
C PHE A 39 1.47 -2.84 -4.90
N SER A 40 2.79 -2.76 -5.02
CA SER A 40 3.69 -2.97 -3.88
C SER A 40 3.49 -1.92 -2.81
N MET A 41 3.29 -0.66 -3.20
CA MET A 41 3.00 0.41 -2.25
C MET A 41 1.67 0.16 -1.54
N ALA A 42 0.63 -0.20 -2.30
CA ALA A 42 -0.69 -0.48 -1.73
C ALA A 42 -0.64 -1.67 -0.78
N ASP A 43 0.09 -2.72 -1.17
CA ASP A 43 0.25 -3.92 -0.34
C ASP A 43 1.03 -3.60 0.93
N THR A 44 2.10 -2.80 0.83
CA THR A 44 2.90 -2.40 1.98
C THR A 44 2.08 -1.56 2.95
N ALA A 45 1.31 -0.60 2.43
CA ALA A 45 0.49 0.27 3.27
C ALA A 45 -0.58 -0.53 4.01
N SER A 46 -1.34 -1.36 3.27
CA SER A 46 -2.42 -2.15 3.87
C SER A 46 -1.87 -3.22 4.80
N GLY A 47 -0.77 -3.88 4.44
CA GLY A 47 -0.12 -4.88 5.28
C GLY A 47 0.40 -4.27 6.58
N SER A 48 0.99 -3.07 6.51
CA SER A 48 1.45 -2.37 7.70
C SER A 48 0.28 -1.99 8.61
N ALA A 49 -0.81 -1.49 8.02
CA ALA A 49 -2.01 -1.15 8.77
C ALA A 49 -2.62 -2.38 9.43
N MET A 50 -2.62 -3.52 8.74
CA MET A 50 -3.09 -4.78 9.33
C MET A 50 -2.20 -5.23 10.48
N ALA A 51 -0.89 -5.14 10.30
CA ALA A 51 0.08 -5.53 11.33
C ALA A 51 -0.04 -4.67 12.59
N SER A 52 -0.60 -3.45 12.48
CA SER A 52 -0.81 -2.58 13.64
C SER A 52 -1.70 -3.20 14.70
N HIS A 53 -2.50 -4.20 14.33
CA HIS A 53 -3.36 -4.92 15.28
C HIS A 53 -2.60 -5.99 16.06
N GLY A 54 -1.33 -6.26 15.73
CA GLY A 54 -0.50 -7.20 16.46
C GLY A 54 -0.68 -8.66 16.07
N TYR A 55 -1.36 -8.95 14.98
CA TYR A 55 -1.56 -10.31 14.49
C TYR A 55 -0.94 -10.49 13.11
N LEU A 56 -0.50 -11.72 12.83
CA LEU A 56 -0.10 -12.11 11.50
C LEU A 56 -1.34 -12.25 10.62
N ALA A 57 -1.20 -11.88 9.36
CA ALA A 57 -2.30 -11.99 8.40
C ALA A 57 -1.75 -12.29 7.01
N VAL A 58 -2.60 -12.85 6.17
CA VAL A 58 -2.27 -13.10 4.78
C VAL A 58 -3.29 -12.40 3.90
N THR A 59 -2.83 -11.91 2.74
CA THR A 59 -3.70 -11.29 1.77
C THR A 59 -4.51 -12.37 1.07
N VAL A 60 -5.83 -12.27 1.11
CA VAL A 60 -6.72 -13.22 0.43
C VAL A 60 -7.37 -12.63 -0.81
N ASN A 61 -7.42 -11.31 -0.90
CA ASN A 61 -7.95 -10.64 -2.08
C ASN A 61 -7.34 -9.25 -2.16
N ALA A 62 -7.03 -8.82 -3.38
CA ALA A 62 -6.49 -7.50 -3.62
C ALA A 62 -6.96 -7.01 -4.98
N ASP A 63 -7.64 -5.87 -4.99
CA ASP A 63 -8.07 -5.19 -6.21
C ASP A 63 -7.43 -3.82 -6.23
N TYR A 64 -6.77 -3.48 -7.33
CA TYR A 64 -6.20 -2.16 -7.50
C TYR A 64 -6.58 -1.61 -8.87
N ASN A 65 -7.07 -0.38 -8.90
CA ASN A 65 -7.48 0.29 -10.12
C ASN A 65 -6.49 1.39 -10.46
N PHE A 66 -5.85 1.27 -11.64
CA PHE A 66 -4.90 2.24 -12.15
C PHE A 66 -5.67 3.34 -12.86
N LEU A 67 -5.61 4.56 -12.32
CA LEU A 67 -6.37 5.69 -12.86
C LEU A 67 -5.49 6.63 -13.66
N ARG A 68 -4.27 6.89 -13.20
CA ARG A 68 -3.30 7.77 -13.85
C ARG A 68 -1.90 7.26 -13.60
N SER A 69 -0.98 7.56 -14.52
CA SER A 69 0.43 7.21 -14.35
C SER A 69 1.17 8.30 -13.64
N ALA A 70 2.12 7.89 -12.80
CA ALA A 70 3.12 8.80 -12.25
C ALA A 70 4.26 8.97 -13.25
N GLN A 71 5.19 9.85 -12.92
CA GLN A 71 6.36 10.12 -13.75
C GLN A 71 7.61 10.08 -12.89
N LEU A 72 8.76 10.02 -13.57
CA LEU A 72 10.05 10.05 -12.90
C LEU A 72 10.14 11.28 -11.99
N GLY A 73 10.56 11.09 -10.76
CA GLY A 73 10.70 12.15 -9.79
C GLY A 73 9.46 12.43 -8.96
N ASP A 74 8.32 11.89 -9.34
CA ASP A 74 7.10 12.07 -8.53
C ASP A 74 7.27 11.42 -7.16
N VAL A 75 6.69 12.06 -6.15
CA VAL A 75 6.62 11.49 -4.80
C VAL A 75 5.23 10.91 -4.62
N LEU A 76 5.18 9.59 -4.47
CA LEU A 76 3.92 8.87 -4.33
C LEU A 76 3.63 8.65 -2.86
N THR A 77 2.36 8.79 -2.49
CA THR A 77 1.87 8.51 -1.15
C THR A 77 0.74 7.50 -1.24
N ALA A 78 0.88 6.38 -0.55
CA ALA A 78 -0.17 5.40 -0.43
C ALA A 78 -0.70 5.43 1.00
N GLU A 79 -2.02 5.57 1.13
CA GLU A 79 -2.69 5.55 2.42
C GLU A 79 -3.64 4.36 2.45
N ALA A 80 -3.55 3.57 3.52
CA ALA A 80 -4.45 2.46 3.76
C ALA A 80 -5.26 2.76 5.01
N GLN A 81 -6.57 2.71 4.88
CA GLN A 81 -7.49 2.93 5.99
C GLN A 81 -8.41 1.72 6.12
N GLU A 82 -8.44 1.13 7.30
CA GLU A 82 -9.31 0.00 7.56
C GLU A 82 -10.77 0.43 7.45
N SER A 83 -11.52 -0.22 6.56
CA SER A 83 -12.94 0.04 6.37
C SER A 83 -13.80 -0.94 7.16
N LYS A 84 -13.26 -2.13 7.43
CA LYS A 84 -13.95 -3.14 8.22
C LYS A 84 -12.93 -4.00 8.95
N HIS A 85 -13.10 -4.12 10.26
CA HIS A 85 -12.29 -4.98 11.11
C HIS A 85 -13.17 -6.10 11.64
N GLY A 86 -13.10 -7.26 10.99
CA GLY A 86 -13.86 -8.43 11.41
C GLY A 86 -13.03 -9.34 12.31
N ARG A 87 -13.66 -10.42 12.77
CA ARG A 87 -12.99 -11.40 13.61
C ARG A 87 -11.86 -12.12 12.86
N THR A 88 -12.10 -12.47 11.60
CA THR A 88 -11.14 -13.23 10.79
C THR A 88 -10.66 -12.45 9.58
N LEU A 89 -11.46 -11.51 9.07
CA LEU A 89 -11.13 -10.74 7.89
C LEU A 89 -11.11 -9.25 8.21
N SER A 90 -10.17 -8.55 7.62
CA SER A 90 -10.11 -7.08 7.67
C SER A 90 -10.00 -6.55 6.25
N VAL A 91 -10.69 -5.46 5.99
CA VAL A 91 -10.73 -4.83 4.66
C VAL A 91 -10.16 -3.43 4.76
N PHE A 92 -9.25 -3.11 3.85
CA PHE A 92 -8.59 -1.80 3.80
C PHE A 92 -8.85 -1.13 2.48
N ASP A 93 -9.22 0.15 2.53
CA ASP A 93 -9.26 1.01 1.36
C ASP A 93 -7.90 1.66 1.20
N VAL A 94 -7.35 1.62 -0.01
CA VAL A 94 -6.04 2.19 -0.31
C VAL A 94 -6.18 3.25 -1.38
N ARG A 95 -5.47 4.37 -1.21
CA ARG A 95 -5.41 5.45 -2.19
C ARG A 95 -3.95 5.80 -2.42
N ILE A 96 -3.58 6.00 -3.68
CA ILE A 96 -2.24 6.48 -4.03
C ILE A 96 -2.38 7.81 -4.75
N THR A 97 -1.65 8.80 -4.24
CA THR A 97 -1.62 10.15 -4.80
C THR A 97 -0.19 10.56 -5.09
N ASN A 98 -0.01 11.56 -5.95
CA ASN A 98 1.30 12.17 -6.14
C ASN A 98 1.44 13.41 -5.24
N GLN A 99 2.56 14.13 -5.38
CA GLN A 99 2.85 15.31 -4.55
C GLN A 99 1.85 16.46 -4.74
N ASP A 100 1.12 16.48 -5.85
CA ASP A 100 0.10 17.49 -6.12
C ASP A 100 -1.29 17.09 -5.63
N GLY A 101 -1.40 15.92 -5.00
CA GLY A 101 -2.67 15.40 -4.54
C GLY A 101 -3.50 14.73 -5.62
N THR A 102 -2.93 14.55 -6.83
CA THR A 102 -3.63 13.87 -7.92
C THR A 102 -3.78 12.39 -7.57
N LEU A 103 -5.00 11.89 -7.67
CA LEU A 103 -5.29 10.48 -7.39
C LEU A 103 -4.79 9.62 -8.55
N LEU A 104 -3.86 8.73 -8.26
CA LEU A 104 -3.27 7.84 -9.26
C LEU A 104 -3.95 6.48 -9.30
N GLY A 105 -4.52 6.06 -8.19
CA GLY A 105 -5.22 4.80 -8.13
C GLY A 105 -5.87 4.56 -6.79
N THR A 106 -6.76 3.57 -6.78
CA THR A 106 -7.46 3.13 -5.58
C THR A 106 -7.48 1.62 -5.53
N GLY A 107 -7.56 1.08 -4.32
CA GLY A 107 -7.63 -0.37 -4.18
C GLY A 107 -8.38 -0.79 -2.93
N ILE A 108 -8.75 -2.07 -2.92
CA ILE A 108 -9.35 -2.70 -1.74
C ILE A 108 -8.56 -3.97 -1.48
N PHE A 109 -8.01 -4.07 -0.28
CA PHE A 109 -7.20 -5.21 0.14
C PHE A 109 -7.88 -5.89 1.31
N THR A 110 -8.05 -7.21 1.19
CA THR A 110 -8.67 -8.01 2.23
C THR A 110 -7.64 -8.99 2.80
N PHE A 111 -7.53 -9.01 4.11
CA PHE A 111 -6.58 -9.88 4.83
C PHE A 111 -7.33 -10.87 5.69
N TYR A 112 -6.79 -12.09 5.74
CA TYR A 112 -7.25 -13.12 6.66
C TYR A 112 -6.31 -13.14 7.86
N LYS A 113 -6.89 -12.97 9.06
CA LYS A 113 -6.11 -12.95 10.30
C LYS A 113 -5.75 -14.37 10.68
N LEU A 114 -4.45 -14.62 10.84
CA LEU A 114 -3.97 -15.89 11.32
C LEU A 114 -4.12 -15.95 12.83
N ASP A 115 -4.28 -17.18 13.36
CA ASP A 115 -4.42 -17.39 14.80
C ASP A 115 -3.05 -17.36 15.48
N ARG A 116 -2.24 -16.34 15.14
CA ARG A 116 -0.92 -16.14 15.69
C ARG A 116 -0.62 -14.65 15.79
N LYS A 117 0.00 -14.27 16.92
CA LYS A 117 0.43 -12.90 17.11
C LYS A 117 1.80 -12.70 16.48
N ILE A 118 2.09 -11.44 16.14
CA ILE A 118 3.41 -11.06 15.66
C ILE A 118 4.37 -11.18 16.83
N GLU A 119 5.47 -11.94 16.63
CA GLU A 119 6.54 -12.05 17.60
C GLU A 119 7.56 -10.94 17.35
N VAL A 120 7.98 -10.29 18.41
CA VAL A 120 8.92 -9.18 18.33
C VAL A 120 10.27 -9.62 18.86
#